data_744a86574ece7d51894e7b71fd13996f
#
_entry.id   744a86574ece7d51894e7b71fd13996f
#
_cell.length_a   1.000
_cell.length_b   1.000
_cell.length_c   1.000
_cell.angle_alpha   90.00
_cell.angle_beta   90.00
_cell.angle_gamma   90.00
#
_symmetry.space_group_name_H-M   'P 1'
#
loop_
_entity.id
_entity.type
_entity.pdbx_description
1 polymer ?
#
loop_
_entity_poly.entity_id
_entity_poly.type
_entity_poly.pdbx_seq_one_letter_code
_entity_poly.pdbx_strand_id
1 'polypeptide(L)'
;MDLHQQRVVVLGGTSGIGFATAKAAACRGAEVTVVSSRPASVDRALADLPPGTHGQAADLTDTDEVHRLFQDLGSIDHLVFTAGEPLALMSLDTLDLEKARDFFTLRYFGALSAVHAAIPYLRPGGSITLTTGIAAQRPGPGWAVAASICGAVESLTRALAVELAPIRVNAVAPGVVRSPLWDSMTQASREQLYRDTAAAIPAGRVGEVDDIAQAYLYCLTQPFATGSILTVDGGAVLA
;
A
#
# COMPACT_ATOMS: atom_id res chain seq x y z
N MET A 1 1.58 -12.00 17.20
CA MET A 1 1.44 -13.23 16.41
C MET A 1 2.64 -13.33 15.48
N ASP A 2 3.10 -14.52 15.24
CA ASP A 2 4.25 -14.84 14.40
C ASP A 2 3.79 -15.05 12.96
N LEU A 3 4.60 -14.67 11.99
CA LEU A 3 4.37 -14.91 10.56
C LEU A 3 5.24 -16.06 10.04
N HIS A 4 5.76 -16.89 10.95
CA HIS A 4 6.70 -17.96 10.63
C HIS A 4 6.14 -18.88 9.54
N GLN A 5 6.92 -19.07 8.48
CA GLN A 5 6.59 -19.86 7.30
C GLN A 5 5.35 -19.37 6.50
N GLN A 6 4.80 -18.19 6.81
CA GLN A 6 3.74 -17.61 5.99
C GLN A 6 4.35 -16.85 4.81
N ARG A 7 3.78 -17.05 3.65
CA ARG A 7 4.22 -16.44 2.39
C ARG A 7 3.50 -15.11 2.18
N VAL A 8 4.25 -14.03 2.25
CA VAL A 8 3.76 -12.64 2.14
C VAL A 8 4.28 -12.03 0.84
N VAL A 9 3.38 -11.62 -0.04
CA VAL A 9 3.70 -10.90 -1.28
C VAL A 9 3.40 -9.42 -1.09
N VAL A 10 4.41 -8.56 -1.31
CA VAL A 10 4.28 -7.11 -1.17
C VAL A 10 4.47 -6.44 -2.53
N LEU A 11 3.37 -6.08 -3.17
CA LEU A 11 3.36 -5.33 -4.42
C LEU A 11 3.64 -3.85 -4.11
N GLY A 12 4.74 -3.30 -4.68
CA GLY A 12 5.31 -2.02 -4.27
C GLY A 12 6.27 -2.14 -3.07
N GLY A 13 6.80 -3.33 -2.80
CA GLY A 13 7.64 -3.65 -1.63
C GLY A 13 9.08 -3.14 -1.66
N THR A 14 9.48 -2.36 -2.67
CA THR A 14 10.89 -1.96 -2.85
C THR A 14 11.23 -0.58 -2.29
N SER A 15 10.27 0.16 -1.76
CA SER A 15 10.48 1.49 -1.17
C SER A 15 9.37 1.87 -0.18
N GLY A 16 9.60 2.91 0.61
CA GLY A 16 8.60 3.53 1.47
C GLY A 16 7.89 2.55 2.40
N ILE A 17 6.57 2.67 2.49
CA ILE A 17 5.72 1.85 3.37
C ILE A 17 5.81 0.37 3.01
N GLY A 18 5.81 0.03 1.71
CA GLY A 18 5.91 -1.36 1.26
C GLY A 18 7.22 -2.02 1.69
N PHE A 19 8.34 -1.32 1.55
CA PHE A 19 9.64 -1.80 2.00
C PHE A 19 9.67 -2.02 3.51
N ALA A 20 9.19 -1.06 4.30
CA ALA A 20 9.11 -1.17 5.76
C ALA A 20 8.22 -2.35 6.18
N THR A 21 7.09 -2.55 5.48
CA THR A 21 6.18 -3.69 5.73
C THR A 21 6.86 -5.02 5.40
N ALA A 22 7.54 -5.12 4.25
CA ALA A 22 8.28 -6.32 3.85
C ALA A 22 9.36 -6.67 4.87
N LYS A 23 10.17 -5.68 5.29
CA LYS A 23 11.19 -5.83 6.32
C LYS A 23 10.61 -6.31 7.65
N ALA A 24 9.53 -5.67 8.10
CA ALA A 24 8.88 -6.00 9.36
C ALA A 24 8.24 -7.41 9.34
N ALA A 25 7.69 -7.85 8.20
CA ALA A 25 7.15 -9.20 8.03
C ALA A 25 8.28 -10.25 8.03
N ALA A 26 9.36 -10.01 7.27
CA ALA A 26 10.52 -10.90 7.23
C ALA A 26 11.19 -11.05 8.62
N CYS A 27 11.31 -9.97 9.39
CA CYS A 27 11.81 -10.00 10.77
C CYS A 27 10.90 -10.81 11.72
N ARG A 28 9.65 -11.11 11.32
CA ARG A 28 8.70 -11.99 12.05
C ARG A 28 8.62 -13.41 11.48
N GLY A 29 9.59 -13.77 10.64
CA GLY A 29 9.73 -15.13 10.12
C GLY A 29 8.91 -15.42 8.86
N ALA A 30 8.30 -14.41 8.22
CA ALA A 30 7.62 -14.59 6.95
C ALA A 30 8.59 -14.87 5.79
N GLU A 31 8.14 -15.70 4.85
CA GLU A 31 8.76 -15.82 3.53
C GLU A 31 8.22 -14.67 2.65
N VAL A 32 9.02 -13.60 2.49
CA VAL A 32 8.57 -12.39 1.83
C VAL A 32 9.03 -12.36 0.38
N THR A 33 8.12 -12.00 -0.54
CA THR A 33 8.45 -11.60 -1.91
C THR A 33 8.05 -10.15 -2.13
N VAL A 34 9.03 -9.30 -2.52
CA VAL A 34 8.77 -7.91 -2.91
C VAL A 34 8.68 -7.80 -4.43
N VAL A 35 7.73 -6.98 -4.91
CA VAL A 35 7.50 -6.78 -6.35
C VAL A 35 7.58 -5.29 -6.69
N SER A 36 8.20 -4.97 -7.81
CA SER A 36 8.28 -3.63 -8.40
C SER A 36 8.41 -3.73 -9.92
N SER A 37 7.97 -2.72 -10.67
CA SER A 37 8.13 -2.71 -12.12
C SER A 37 9.58 -2.58 -12.60
N ARG A 38 10.52 -2.16 -11.74
CA ARG A 38 11.92 -1.92 -12.10
C ARG A 38 12.86 -2.94 -11.44
N PRO A 39 13.53 -3.81 -12.23
CA PRO A 39 14.50 -4.80 -11.70
C PRO A 39 15.55 -4.16 -10.77
N ALA A 40 16.13 -3.03 -11.15
CA ALA A 40 17.12 -2.33 -10.33
C ALA A 40 16.58 -1.85 -8.96
N SER A 41 15.27 -1.63 -8.83
CA SER A 41 14.64 -1.32 -7.53
C SER A 41 14.49 -2.57 -6.68
N VAL A 42 14.21 -3.71 -7.30
CA VAL A 42 14.18 -5.01 -6.63
C VAL A 42 15.57 -5.37 -6.09
N ASP A 43 16.61 -5.30 -6.92
CA ASP A 43 17.99 -5.63 -6.52
C ASP A 43 18.45 -4.76 -5.33
N ARG A 44 18.19 -3.45 -5.39
CA ARG A 44 18.53 -2.52 -4.30
C ARG A 44 17.77 -2.85 -3.02
N ALA A 45 16.47 -3.16 -3.10
CA ALA A 45 15.67 -3.51 -1.93
C ALA A 45 16.16 -4.81 -1.29
N LEU A 46 16.52 -5.83 -2.09
CA LEU A 46 17.03 -7.10 -1.59
C LEU A 46 18.37 -6.96 -0.86
N ALA A 47 19.20 -5.97 -1.21
CA ALA A 47 20.45 -5.71 -0.51
C ALA A 47 20.24 -5.23 0.95
N ASP A 48 19.09 -4.59 1.24
CA ASP A 48 18.78 -4.00 2.55
C ASP A 48 17.69 -4.79 3.33
N LEU A 49 17.06 -5.76 2.69
CA LEU A 49 16.06 -6.65 3.33
C LEU A 49 16.72 -7.84 4.01
N PRO A 50 16.06 -8.44 5.01
CA PRO A 50 16.57 -9.64 5.67
C PRO A 50 16.87 -10.78 4.67
N PRO A 51 17.92 -11.58 4.93
CA PRO A 51 18.24 -12.76 4.10
C PRO A 51 17.03 -13.70 3.98
N GLY A 52 16.84 -14.30 2.79
CA GLY A 52 15.68 -15.15 2.49
C GLY A 52 14.48 -14.38 1.95
N THR A 53 14.57 -13.05 1.82
CA THR A 53 13.59 -12.28 1.06
C THR A 53 13.82 -12.46 -0.44
N HIS A 54 12.73 -12.66 -1.19
CA HIS A 54 12.73 -12.81 -2.64
C HIS A 54 12.24 -11.53 -3.32
N GLY A 55 12.57 -11.38 -4.60
CA GLY A 55 12.13 -10.24 -5.40
C GLY A 55 11.77 -10.63 -6.81
N GLN A 56 10.74 -9.99 -7.37
CA GLN A 56 10.32 -10.14 -8.76
C GLN A 56 10.03 -8.78 -9.39
N ALA A 57 10.34 -8.66 -10.68
CA ALA A 57 9.94 -7.49 -11.46
C ALA A 57 8.64 -7.81 -12.21
N ALA A 58 7.63 -6.91 -12.07
CA ALA A 58 6.39 -6.99 -12.83
C ALA A 58 5.74 -5.60 -12.93
N ASP A 59 5.20 -5.27 -14.08
CA ASP A 59 4.35 -4.10 -14.28
C ASP A 59 2.92 -4.44 -13.83
N LEU A 60 2.48 -3.81 -12.74
CA LEU A 60 1.15 -4.05 -12.16
C LEU A 60 0.03 -3.39 -12.96
N THR A 61 0.34 -2.65 -14.03
CA THR A 61 -0.64 -2.13 -14.99
C THR A 61 -0.87 -3.07 -16.17
N ASP A 62 0.02 -4.06 -16.35
CA ASP A 62 -0.11 -5.12 -17.34
C ASP A 62 -0.78 -6.36 -16.72
N THR A 63 -2.03 -6.63 -17.10
CA THR A 63 -2.82 -7.72 -16.55
C THR A 63 -2.18 -9.10 -16.80
N ASP A 64 -1.54 -9.30 -17.96
CA ASP A 64 -0.90 -10.57 -18.29
C ASP A 64 0.37 -10.80 -17.46
N GLU A 65 1.13 -9.74 -17.19
CA GLU A 65 2.28 -9.82 -16.27
C GLU A 65 1.82 -10.13 -14.84
N VAL A 66 0.75 -9.52 -14.39
CA VAL A 66 0.17 -9.79 -13.06
C VAL A 66 -0.29 -11.24 -12.94
N HIS A 67 -0.94 -11.81 -13.96
CA HIS A 67 -1.33 -13.21 -13.95
C HIS A 67 -0.11 -14.15 -13.93
N ARG A 68 0.89 -13.90 -14.76
CA ARG A 68 2.15 -14.67 -14.75
C ARG A 68 2.85 -14.62 -13.42
N LEU A 69 2.92 -13.44 -12.79
CA LEU A 69 3.51 -13.25 -11.47
C LEU A 69 2.89 -14.23 -10.44
N PHE A 70 1.57 -14.31 -10.35
CA PHE A 70 0.93 -15.19 -9.36
C PHE A 70 1.02 -16.67 -9.74
N GLN A 71 1.06 -17.02 -11.04
CA GLN A 71 1.38 -18.38 -11.47
C GLN A 71 2.76 -18.83 -11.00
N ASP A 72 3.78 -17.98 -11.16
CA ASP A 72 5.16 -18.27 -10.76
C ASP A 72 5.31 -18.30 -9.22
N LEU A 73 4.63 -17.43 -8.52
CA LEU A 73 4.62 -17.39 -7.06
C LEU A 73 3.94 -18.63 -6.46
N GLY A 74 2.90 -19.15 -7.09
CA GLY A 74 2.08 -20.24 -6.51
C GLY A 74 1.35 -19.81 -5.25
N SER A 75 1.09 -20.76 -4.33
CA SER A 75 0.29 -20.48 -3.13
C SER A 75 0.91 -19.42 -2.21
N ILE A 76 0.10 -18.48 -1.73
CA ILE A 76 0.47 -17.41 -0.81
C ILE A 76 -0.49 -17.35 0.38
N ASP A 77 -0.05 -16.81 1.50
CA ASP A 77 -0.89 -16.59 2.68
C ASP A 77 -1.40 -15.14 2.72
N HIS A 78 -0.57 -14.19 2.32
CA HIS A 78 -0.91 -12.76 2.40
C HIS A 78 -0.50 -11.99 1.18
N LEU A 79 -1.41 -11.13 0.71
CA LEU A 79 -1.16 -10.13 -0.32
C LEU A 79 -1.20 -8.73 0.30
N VAL A 80 -0.15 -7.94 0.07
CA VAL A 80 -0.09 -6.53 0.44
C VAL A 80 0.08 -5.69 -0.82
N PHE A 81 -0.78 -4.70 -1.04
CA PHE A 81 -0.70 -3.78 -2.16
C PHE A 81 -0.37 -2.37 -1.68
N THR A 82 0.86 -1.93 -1.95
CA THR A 82 1.38 -0.59 -1.62
C THR A 82 1.92 0.14 -2.85
N ALA A 83 1.75 -0.44 -4.05
CA ALA A 83 2.25 0.16 -5.27
C ALA A 83 1.53 1.48 -5.59
N GLY A 84 2.30 2.47 -6.01
CA GLY A 84 1.80 3.78 -6.41
C GLY A 84 2.94 4.68 -6.83
N GLU A 85 2.67 5.58 -7.75
CA GLU A 85 3.56 6.64 -8.19
C GLU A 85 3.68 7.74 -7.12
N PRO A 86 4.69 8.63 -7.20
CA PRO A 86 4.70 9.85 -6.40
C PRO A 86 3.39 10.63 -6.55
N LEU A 87 2.90 11.21 -5.46
CA LEU A 87 1.63 11.92 -5.46
C LEU A 87 1.71 13.19 -6.31
N ALA A 88 0.75 13.34 -7.23
CA ALA A 88 0.52 14.57 -7.97
C ALA A 88 -0.85 15.13 -7.58
N LEU A 89 -0.87 16.30 -6.97
CA LEU A 89 -2.11 17.03 -6.70
C LEU A 89 -2.58 17.72 -7.99
N MET A 90 -3.88 17.67 -8.25
CA MET A 90 -4.49 18.19 -9.49
C MET A 90 -5.62 19.15 -9.13
N SER A 91 -5.41 20.43 -9.38
CA SER A 91 -6.46 21.44 -9.20
C SER A 91 -7.53 21.31 -10.30
N LEU A 92 -8.80 21.48 -9.95
CA LEU A 92 -9.90 21.27 -10.92
C LEU A 92 -9.91 22.26 -12.07
N ASP A 93 -9.41 23.46 -11.85
CA ASP A 93 -9.31 24.51 -12.88
C ASP A 93 -8.27 24.20 -13.97
N THR A 94 -7.28 23.36 -13.66
CA THR A 94 -6.20 22.96 -14.57
C THR A 94 -6.13 21.42 -14.72
N LEU A 95 -7.24 20.74 -14.44
CA LEU A 95 -7.27 19.27 -14.42
C LEU A 95 -6.97 18.67 -15.80
N ASP A 96 -5.97 17.82 -15.84
CA ASP A 96 -5.66 16.94 -16.96
C ASP A 96 -6.36 15.57 -16.71
N LEU A 97 -7.42 15.30 -17.49
CA LEU A 97 -8.20 14.08 -17.33
C LEU A 97 -7.44 12.81 -17.70
N GLU A 98 -6.47 12.87 -18.61
CA GLU A 98 -5.65 11.69 -18.95
C GLU A 98 -4.73 11.35 -17.78
N LYS A 99 -4.05 12.33 -17.18
CA LYS A 99 -3.27 12.11 -15.95
C LYS A 99 -4.11 11.61 -14.80
N ALA A 100 -5.34 12.10 -14.67
CA ALA A 100 -6.26 11.59 -13.64
C ALA A 100 -6.62 10.12 -13.87
N ARG A 101 -6.82 9.69 -15.11
CA ARG A 101 -7.04 8.28 -15.47
C ARG A 101 -5.80 7.42 -15.18
N ASP A 102 -4.62 7.88 -15.58
CA ASP A 102 -3.36 7.19 -15.32
C ASP A 102 -3.17 6.96 -13.82
N PHE A 103 -3.55 7.95 -12.99
CA PHE A 103 -3.44 7.86 -11.54
C PHE A 103 -4.38 6.80 -10.93
N PHE A 104 -5.54 6.54 -11.55
CA PHE A 104 -6.43 5.42 -11.22
C PHE A 104 -5.88 4.07 -11.69
N THR A 105 -5.13 4.05 -12.79
CA THR A 105 -4.69 2.82 -13.45
C THR A 105 -3.89 1.94 -12.50
N LEU A 106 -2.82 2.44 -11.90
CA LEU A 106 -2.05 1.62 -10.96
C LEU A 106 -2.75 1.48 -9.60
N ARG A 107 -3.21 2.58 -9.02
CA ARG A 107 -3.66 2.61 -7.61
C ARG A 107 -4.98 1.88 -7.38
N TYR A 108 -5.88 1.89 -8.34
CA TYR A 108 -7.18 1.24 -8.24
C TYR A 108 -7.28 0.00 -9.12
N PHE A 109 -7.10 0.15 -10.44
CA PHE A 109 -7.24 -0.99 -11.36
C PHE A 109 -6.10 -1.99 -11.20
N GLY A 110 -4.87 -1.54 -10.95
CA GLY A 110 -3.75 -2.42 -10.63
C GLY A 110 -3.98 -3.22 -9.34
N ALA A 111 -4.55 -2.57 -8.30
CA ALA A 111 -4.92 -3.26 -7.07
C ALA A 111 -6.03 -4.30 -7.31
N LEU A 112 -7.07 -3.94 -8.07
CA LEU A 112 -8.17 -4.84 -8.41
C LEU A 112 -7.68 -6.03 -9.26
N SER A 113 -6.83 -5.78 -10.27
CA SER A 113 -6.21 -6.81 -11.11
C SER A 113 -5.36 -7.77 -10.28
N ALA A 114 -4.53 -7.23 -9.38
CA ALA A 114 -3.68 -8.02 -8.50
C ALA A 114 -4.50 -8.92 -7.55
N VAL A 115 -5.58 -8.39 -6.97
CA VAL A 115 -6.50 -9.19 -6.14
C VAL A 115 -7.13 -10.30 -6.98
N HIS A 116 -7.67 -9.96 -8.14
CA HIS A 116 -8.29 -10.94 -9.04
C HIS A 116 -7.33 -12.08 -9.41
N ALA A 117 -6.11 -11.76 -9.81
CA ALA A 117 -5.10 -12.75 -10.17
C ALA A 117 -4.60 -13.59 -8.97
N ALA A 118 -4.63 -13.02 -7.75
CA ALA A 118 -4.17 -13.71 -6.54
C ALA A 118 -5.18 -14.73 -5.99
N ILE A 119 -6.48 -14.58 -6.26
CA ILE A 119 -7.55 -15.41 -5.67
C ILE A 119 -7.26 -16.93 -5.75
N PRO A 120 -6.86 -17.50 -6.90
CA PRO A 120 -6.61 -18.94 -6.99
C PRO A 120 -5.43 -19.44 -6.15
N TYR A 121 -4.58 -18.55 -5.69
CA TYR A 121 -3.34 -18.84 -4.98
C TYR A 121 -3.40 -18.50 -3.49
N LEU A 122 -4.42 -17.77 -3.04
CA LEU A 122 -4.60 -17.43 -1.62
C LEU A 122 -5.05 -18.65 -0.82
N ARG A 123 -4.28 -18.98 0.21
CA ARG A 123 -4.63 -20.08 1.12
C ARG A 123 -5.81 -19.71 2.03
N PRO A 124 -6.65 -20.68 2.42
CA PRO A 124 -7.70 -20.46 3.42
C PRO A 124 -7.12 -19.85 4.72
N GLY A 125 -7.78 -18.82 5.26
CA GLY A 125 -7.30 -18.08 6.43
C GLY A 125 -6.30 -16.96 6.12
N GLY A 126 -5.91 -16.82 4.88
CA GLY A 126 -5.03 -15.74 4.40
C GLY A 126 -5.68 -14.35 4.44
N SER A 127 -4.93 -13.34 3.99
CA SER A 127 -5.44 -11.97 3.94
C SER A 127 -4.94 -11.16 2.77
N ILE A 128 -5.72 -10.14 2.43
CA ILE A 128 -5.36 -9.07 1.50
C ILE A 128 -5.35 -7.76 2.28
N THR A 129 -4.30 -6.97 2.13
CA THR A 129 -4.22 -5.63 2.72
C THR A 129 -3.93 -4.59 1.65
N LEU A 130 -4.89 -3.70 1.42
CA LEU A 130 -4.79 -2.62 0.45
C LEU A 130 -4.26 -1.35 1.11
N THR A 131 -3.84 -0.38 0.29
CA THR A 131 -3.44 0.96 0.73
C THR A 131 -4.45 1.99 0.25
N THR A 132 -4.98 2.77 1.17
CA THR A 132 -5.77 3.97 0.91
C THR A 132 -5.05 5.19 1.50
N GLY A 133 -5.75 6.18 1.98
CA GLY A 133 -5.20 7.35 2.67
C GLY A 133 -6.28 8.21 3.29
N ILE A 134 -5.92 9.04 4.25
CA ILE A 134 -6.86 9.94 4.93
C ILE A 134 -7.52 10.96 4.00
N ALA A 135 -7.06 11.10 2.75
CA ALA A 135 -7.66 12.00 1.77
C ALA A 135 -9.15 11.71 1.51
N ALA A 136 -9.60 10.45 1.69
CA ALA A 136 -11.02 10.10 1.62
C ALA A 136 -11.86 10.77 2.71
N GLN A 137 -11.28 11.01 3.88
CA GLN A 137 -11.96 11.57 5.06
C GLN A 137 -11.66 13.06 5.23
N ARG A 138 -10.44 13.48 4.89
CA ARG A 138 -9.97 14.86 5.04
C ARG A 138 -9.26 15.34 3.76
N PRO A 139 -10.02 15.62 2.70
CA PRO A 139 -9.45 16.18 1.47
C PRO A 139 -9.07 17.65 1.64
N GLY A 140 -8.17 18.14 0.79
CA GLY A 140 -7.81 19.54 0.66
C GLY A 140 -7.94 20.04 -0.78
N PRO A 141 -7.63 21.31 -1.07
CA PRO A 141 -7.58 21.82 -2.43
C PRO A 141 -6.61 21.02 -3.31
N GLY A 142 -7.03 20.65 -4.53
CA GLY A 142 -6.24 19.82 -5.45
C GLY A 142 -6.27 18.31 -5.16
N TRP A 143 -7.02 17.86 -4.16
CA TRP A 143 -7.05 16.45 -3.75
C TRP A 143 -8.19 15.63 -4.37
N ALA A 144 -9.02 16.22 -5.25
CA ALA A 144 -10.23 15.56 -5.77
C ALA A 144 -9.94 14.16 -6.34
N VAL A 145 -8.91 14.01 -7.17
CA VAL A 145 -8.54 12.71 -7.77
C VAL A 145 -8.01 11.75 -6.70
N ALA A 146 -7.07 12.19 -5.86
CA ALA A 146 -6.48 11.36 -4.81
C ALA A 146 -7.53 10.92 -3.78
N ALA A 147 -8.42 11.82 -3.35
CA ALA A 147 -9.51 11.50 -2.44
C ALA A 147 -10.50 10.49 -3.04
N SER A 148 -10.81 10.63 -4.34
CA SER A 148 -11.68 9.69 -5.05
C SER A 148 -11.08 8.28 -5.11
N ILE A 149 -9.77 8.16 -5.38
CA ILE A 149 -9.07 6.87 -5.37
C ILE A 149 -9.12 6.27 -3.96
N CYS A 150 -8.81 7.05 -2.94
CA CYS A 150 -8.87 6.57 -1.55
C CYS A 150 -10.27 6.04 -1.20
N GLY A 151 -11.33 6.81 -1.51
CA GLY A 151 -12.71 6.38 -1.28
C GLY A 151 -13.10 5.13 -2.07
N ALA A 152 -12.64 5.01 -3.33
CA ALA A 152 -12.87 3.83 -4.16
C ALA A 152 -12.20 2.58 -3.55
N VAL A 153 -10.94 2.68 -3.09
CA VAL A 153 -10.23 1.57 -2.44
C VAL A 153 -10.88 1.18 -1.12
N GLU A 154 -11.39 2.13 -0.33
CA GLU A 154 -12.14 1.82 0.90
C GLU A 154 -13.42 1.03 0.62
N SER A 155 -14.19 1.43 -0.39
CA SER A 155 -15.40 0.73 -0.79
C SER A 155 -15.07 -0.66 -1.37
N LEU A 156 -14.03 -0.76 -2.20
CA LEU A 156 -13.52 -2.02 -2.72
C LEU A 156 -13.12 -2.97 -1.58
N THR A 157 -12.41 -2.48 -0.57
CA THR A 157 -12.00 -3.28 0.59
C THR A 157 -13.19 -3.93 1.29
N ARG A 158 -14.27 -3.17 1.51
CA ARG A 158 -15.50 -3.68 2.16
C ARG A 158 -16.22 -4.71 1.29
N ALA A 159 -16.31 -4.47 -0.03
CA ALA A 159 -16.91 -5.41 -0.97
C ALA A 159 -16.14 -6.73 -1.02
N LEU A 160 -14.82 -6.66 -1.18
CA LEU A 160 -13.95 -7.84 -1.24
C LEU A 160 -13.97 -8.64 0.07
N ALA A 161 -14.09 -7.98 1.22
CA ALA A 161 -14.19 -8.66 2.52
C ALA A 161 -15.43 -9.56 2.63
N VAL A 162 -16.51 -9.20 1.94
CA VAL A 162 -17.73 -10.01 1.85
C VAL A 162 -17.60 -11.09 0.77
N GLU A 163 -17.13 -10.69 -0.42
CA GLU A 163 -17.07 -11.57 -1.59
C GLU A 163 -16.05 -12.69 -1.47
N LEU A 164 -14.90 -12.42 -0.84
CA LEU A 164 -13.79 -13.36 -0.74
C LEU A 164 -13.75 -14.15 0.58
N ALA A 165 -14.78 -14.03 1.44
CA ALA A 165 -14.80 -14.79 2.68
C ALA A 165 -14.54 -16.29 2.43
N PRO A 166 -13.68 -16.96 3.22
CA PRO A 166 -13.10 -16.54 4.49
C PRO A 166 -11.75 -15.80 4.42
N ILE A 167 -11.28 -15.39 3.23
CA ILE A 167 -10.12 -14.54 3.07
C ILE A 167 -10.45 -13.16 3.69
N ARG A 168 -9.57 -12.66 4.57
CA ARG A 168 -9.77 -11.35 5.20
C ARG A 168 -9.25 -10.25 4.29
N VAL A 169 -10.01 -9.18 4.13
CA VAL A 169 -9.59 -8.02 3.33
C VAL A 169 -9.70 -6.76 4.17
N ASN A 170 -8.59 -6.04 4.33
CA ASN A 170 -8.51 -4.78 5.05
C ASN A 170 -7.74 -3.74 4.24
N ALA A 171 -7.79 -2.48 4.66
CA ALA A 171 -6.94 -1.43 4.12
C ALA A 171 -6.30 -0.60 5.24
N VAL A 172 -5.12 -0.05 4.95
CA VAL A 172 -4.46 0.93 5.81
C VAL A 172 -4.63 2.31 5.16
N ALA A 173 -5.04 3.30 5.96
CA ALA A 173 -5.19 4.70 5.59
C ALA A 173 -4.12 5.56 6.30
N PRO A 174 -2.94 5.74 5.71
CA PRO A 174 -1.90 6.60 6.29
C PRO A 174 -2.28 8.08 6.23
N GLY A 175 -1.81 8.84 7.23
CA GLY A 175 -1.66 10.28 7.13
C GLY A 175 -0.42 10.69 6.35
N VAL A 176 0.10 11.89 6.61
CA VAL A 176 1.38 12.34 6.04
C VAL A 176 2.52 11.57 6.71
N VAL A 177 3.31 10.87 5.88
CA VAL A 177 4.41 9.99 6.29
C VAL A 177 5.67 10.35 5.50
N ARG A 178 6.83 10.34 6.13
CA ARG A 178 8.12 10.51 5.43
C ARG A 178 8.36 9.31 4.51
N SER A 179 8.16 9.51 3.22
CA SER A 179 8.26 8.45 2.22
C SER A 179 8.51 9.01 0.82
N PRO A 180 8.90 8.18 -0.15
CA PRO A 180 9.07 8.60 -1.56
C PRO A 180 7.78 9.09 -2.24
N LEU A 181 6.62 8.93 -1.61
CA LEU A 181 5.35 9.47 -2.12
C LEU A 181 5.44 10.97 -2.47
N TRP A 182 6.29 11.72 -1.75
CA TRP A 182 6.44 13.16 -1.86
C TRP A 182 7.64 13.58 -2.74
N ASP A 183 8.26 12.66 -3.47
CA ASP A 183 9.47 12.95 -4.27
C ASP A 183 9.21 13.84 -5.49
N SER A 184 7.94 14.04 -5.89
CA SER A 184 7.54 15.05 -6.86
C SER A 184 7.70 16.50 -6.35
N MET A 185 7.80 16.68 -5.03
CA MET A 185 7.99 18.00 -4.40
C MET A 185 9.48 18.36 -4.31
N THR A 186 9.78 19.67 -4.33
CA THR A 186 11.12 20.13 -3.95
C THR A 186 11.42 19.77 -2.49
N GLN A 187 12.70 19.62 -2.14
CA GLN A 187 13.08 19.34 -0.75
C GLN A 187 12.53 20.40 0.22
N ALA A 188 12.60 21.68 -0.16
CA ALA A 188 12.10 22.77 0.70
C ALA A 188 10.58 22.68 0.93
N SER A 189 9.81 22.41 -0.14
CA SER A 189 8.35 22.25 -0.06
C SER A 189 7.96 21.03 0.78
N ARG A 190 8.68 19.93 0.63
CA ARG A 190 8.46 18.70 1.39
C ARG A 190 8.75 18.89 2.88
N GLU A 191 9.86 19.55 3.23
CA GLU A 191 10.17 19.86 4.63
C GLU A 191 9.17 20.86 5.23
N GLN A 192 8.65 21.80 4.43
CA GLN A 192 7.59 22.69 4.90
C GLN A 192 6.30 21.90 5.18
N LEU A 193 5.87 21.01 4.26
CA LEU A 193 4.73 20.10 4.46
C LEU A 193 4.86 19.34 5.78
N TYR A 194 6.04 18.78 6.06
CA TYR A 194 6.26 18.00 7.28
C TYR A 194 6.18 18.87 8.55
N ARG A 195 6.76 20.09 8.54
CA ARG A 195 6.64 21.02 9.68
C ARG A 195 5.19 21.44 9.93
N ASP A 196 4.48 21.83 8.88
CA ASP A 196 3.10 22.29 8.99
C ASP A 196 2.18 21.18 9.48
N THR A 197 2.36 19.97 8.94
CA THR A 197 1.63 18.79 9.39
C THR A 197 1.92 18.48 10.87
N ALA A 198 3.18 18.44 11.28
CA ALA A 198 3.56 18.15 12.65
C ALA A 198 2.96 19.18 13.64
N ALA A 199 2.90 20.45 13.26
CA ALA A 199 2.30 21.51 14.07
C ALA A 199 0.79 21.41 14.18
N ALA A 200 0.12 20.84 13.16
CA ALA A 200 -1.34 20.81 13.05
C ALA A 200 -1.98 19.55 13.69
N ILE A 201 -1.26 18.42 13.78
CA ILE A 201 -1.85 17.15 14.20
C ILE A 201 -1.59 16.85 15.68
N PRO A 202 -2.48 16.11 16.37
CA PRO A 202 -2.36 15.79 17.80
C PRO A 202 -1.06 15.07 18.17
N ALA A 203 -0.52 14.22 17.30
CA ALA A 203 0.74 13.50 17.57
C ALA A 203 1.98 14.39 17.60
N GLY A 204 1.91 15.64 17.11
CA GLY A 204 3.01 16.61 17.12
C GLY A 204 4.21 16.22 16.24
N ARG A 205 4.07 15.20 15.41
CA ARG A 205 5.10 14.73 14.46
C ARG A 205 4.49 14.12 13.21
N VAL A 206 5.23 14.17 12.13
CA VAL A 206 4.91 13.39 10.93
C VAL A 206 5.16 11.90 11.17
N GLY A 207 4.40 11.02 10.53
CA GLY A 207 4.61 9.58 10.60
C GLY A 207 5.89 9.14 9.88
N GLU A 208 6.44 8.02 10.33
CA GLU A 208 7.51 7.30 9.64
C GLU A 208 6.92 6.04 8.98
N VAL A 209 7.60 5.50 7.96
CA VAL A 209 7.13 4.30 7.28
C VAL A 209 6.98 3.10 8.22
N ASP A 210 7.80 3.03 9.26
CA ASP A 210 7.74 1.98 10.27
C ASP A 210 6.49 2.08 11.16
N ASP A 211 5.97 3.28 11.42
CA ASP A 211 4.69 3.46 12.13
C ASP A 211 3.55 2.79 11.34
N ILE A 212 3.57 2.96 10.02
CA ILE A 212 2.54 2.43 9.12
C ILE A 212 2.68 0.92 8.93
N ALA A 213 3.92 0.42 8.86
CA ALA A 213 4.18 -1.01 8.73
C ALA A 213 3.53 -1.84 9.84
N GLN A 214 3.40 -1.30 11.08
CA GLN A 214 2.72 -1.99 12.19
C GLN A 214 1.23 -2.23 11.90
N ALA A 215 0.55 -1.31 11.21
CA ALA A 215 -0.85 -1.49 10.82
C ALA A 215 -1.00 -2.62 9.78
N TYR A 216 -0.07 -2.72 8.82
CA TYR A 216 -0.06 -3.85 7.90
C TYR A 216 0.16 -5.17 8.63
N LEU A 217 1.12 -5.23 9.55
CA LEU A 217 1.33 -6.43 10.36
C LEU A 217 0.10 -6.80 11.18
N TYR A 218 -0.63 -5.82 11.71
CA TYR A 218 -1.92 -6.06 12.35
C TYR A 218 -2.91 -6.72 11.37
N CYS A 219 -3.07 -6.20 10.16
CA CYS A 219 -3.96 -6.77 9.14
C CYS A 219 -3.56 -8.20 8.75
N LEU A 220 -2.27 -8.51 8.66
CA LEU A 220 -1.77 -9.85 8.37
C LEU A 220 -2.10 -10.83 9.51
N THR A 221 -1.94 -10.42 10.77
CA THR A 221 -1.92 -11.31 11.92
C THR A 221 -3.22 -11.35 12.75
N GLN A 222 -4.11 -10.33 12.62
CA GLN A 222 -5.36 -10.29 13.38
C GLN A 222 -6.46 -11.12 12.69
N PRO A 223 -6.86 -12.29 13.25
CA PRO A 223 -7.74 -13.23 12.54
C PRO A 223 -9.21 -12.79 12.48
N PHE A 224 -9.60 -11.81 13.29
CA PHE A 224 -11.00 -11.33 13.36
C PHE A 224 -11.25 -9.99 12.67
N ALA A 225 -10.20 -9.37 12.10
CA ALA A 225 -10.32 -8.11 11.36
C ALA A 225 -10.53 -8.38 9.86
N THR A 226 -11.68 -7.98 9.32
CA THR A 226 -11.98 -7.95 7.88
C THR A 226 -12.91 -6.78 7.57
N GLY A 227 -12.82 -6.20 6.38
CA GLY A 227 -13.59 -5.03 5.95
C GLY A 227 -13.20 -3.73 6.65
N SER A 228 -12.13 -3.72 7.43
CA SER A 228 -11.70 -2.59 8.23
C SER A 228 -10.75 -1.67 7.46
N ILE A 229 -10.90 -0.37 7.69
CA ILE A 229 -9.96 0.67 7.23
C ILE A 229 -9.21 1.17 8.47
N LEU A 230 -7.92 0.83 8.57
CA LEU A 230 -7.09 1.23 9.69
C LEU A 230 -6.45 2.59 9.41
N THR A 231 -6.95 3.62 10.06
CA THR A 231 -6.37 4.96 9.98
C THR A 231 -5.17 5.08 10.91
N VAL A 232 -4.01 5.48 10.35
CA VAL A 232 -2.75 5.72 11.08
C VAL A 232 -2.19 7.06 10.62
N ASP A 233 -2.59 8.13 11.28
CA ASP A 233 -2.43 9.50 10.79
C ASP A 233 -1.98 10.52 11.84
N GLY A 234 -1.69 10.06 13.06
CA GLY A 234 -1.35 10.95 14.18
C GLY A 234 -2.49 11.85 14.64
N GLY A 235 -3.73 11.49 14.30
CA GLY A 235 -4.94 12.27 14.63
C GLY A 235 -5.26 13.36 13.60
N ALA A 236 -4.69 13.29 12.40
CA ALA A 236 -4.88 14.32 11.36
C ALA A 236 -6.35 14.49 10.96
N VAL A 237 -7.17 13.43 10.96
CA VAL A 237 -8.61 13.53 10.63
C VAL A 237 -9.44 14.22 11.72
N LEU A 238 -8.88 14.44 12.90
CA LEU A 238 -9.55 15.07 14.04
C LEU A 238 -9.17 16.55 14.22
N ALA A 239 -8.12 17.00 13.53
CA ALA A 239 -7.51 18.32 13.72
C ALA A 239 -7.96 19.37 12.69
#